data_bcd82078ed62aa548a9398d38fb435d0
#
_entry.id   bcd82078ed62aa548a9398d38fb435d0
#
_cell.length_a   1.000
_cell.length_b   1.000
_cell.length_c   1.000
_cell.angle_alpha   90.00
_cell.angle_beta   90.00
_cell.angle_gamma   90.00
#
_symmetry.space_group_name_H-M   'P 1'
#
loop_
_entity.id
_entity.type
_entity.pdbx_description
1 polymer ?
#
loop_
_entity_poly.entity_id
_entity_poly.type
_entity_poly.pdbx_seq_one_letter_code
_entity_poly.pdbx_strand_id
1 'polypeptide(L)'
;MPNFQKAAIEQYLCTGEHDPLFRAWAGETFTARARQGDLALRAALIALVKSRTGRAPVPQELANLDVLSFARTKVGPMVRGFFPKAEQQSVLDVLARSFVFLTPATIEPVLNQSPFLMTAWNLSNLYLASCGSKLLSEDAPTLVGLSEETTCYVSMAYFKPSGQFDDFVVHEAAHIFHNCKRQKIGLPATRRREWLLDIDFGKRETFAYACEVYSRILELGRSTSTRRELLSRIEKNLALPDDRVVAGEYINILRAAVSARNGWKEILKNCKLVHRRRATSTNRTT
;
A
#
# COMPACT_ATOMS: atom_id res chain seq x y z
N MET A 1 -16.96 -21.15 26.30
CA MET A 1 -15.81 -21.28 25.39
C MET A 1 -14.68 -21.94 26.16
N PRO A 2 -14.01 -22.99 25.63
CA PRO A 2 -12.88 -23.63 26.31
C PRO A 2 -11.75 -22.63 26.56
N ASN A 3 -11.01 -22.78 27.66
CA ASN A 3 -9.92 -21.86 28.05
C ASN A 3 -8.86 -21.67 26.96
N PHE A 4 -8.55 -22.72 26.20
CA PHE A 4 -7.57 -22.64 25.09
C PHE A 4 -8.00 -21.74 23.94
N GLN A 5 -9.29 -21.73 23.58
CA GLN A 5 -9.81 -20.85 22.54
C GLN A 5 -9.80 -19.39 23.00
N LYS A 6 -10.13 -19.14 24.27
CA LYS A 6 -10.07 -17.80 24.84
C LYS A 6 -8.65 -17.24 24.79
N ALA A 7 -7.67 -18.02 25.22
CA ALA A 7 -6.26 -17.63 25.17
C ALA A 7 -5.77 -17.36 23.73
N ALA A 8 -6.16 -18.19 22.76
CA ALA A 8 -5.81 -17.98 21.36
C ALA A 8 -6.43 -16.71 20.76
N ILE A 9 -7.67 -16.38 21.13
CA ILE A 9 -8.32 -15.12 20.74
C ILE A 9 -7.60 -13.92 21.37
N GLU A 10 -7.31 -13.97 22.67
CA GLU A 10 -6.61 -12.90 23.38
C GLU A 10 -5.22 -12.64 22.78
N GLN A 11 -4.46 -13.71 22.50
CA GLN A 11 -3.16 -13.59 21.81
C GLN A 11 -3.32 -12.89 20.46
N TYR A 12 -4.23 -13.36 19.60
CA TYR A 12 -4.44 -12.78 18.28
C TYR A 12 -4.85 -11.29 18.36
N LEU A 13 -5.76 -10.95 19.23
CA LEU A 13 -6.20 -9.56 19.41
C LEU A 13 -5.06 -8.64 19.85
N CYS A 14 -4.14 -9.14 20.69
CA CYS A 14 -3.01 -8.34 21.19
C CYS A 14 -1.84 -8.24 20.20
N THR A 15 -1.56 -9.29 19.41
CA THR A 15 -0.33 -9.38 18.62
C THR A 15 -0.54 -9.51 17.11
N GLY A 16 -1.76 -9.84 16.66
CA GLY A 16 -2.04 -10.24 15.28
C GLY A 16 -1.60 -11.67 14.94
N GLU A 17 -0.85 -12.32 15.84
CA GLU A 17 -0.35 -13.67 15.63
C GLU A 17 -1.36 -14.72 16.07
N HIS A 18 -1.35 -15.86 15.40
CA HIS A 18 -2.19 -17.02 15.74
C HIS A 18 -1.41 -18.32 15.48
N ASP A 19 -1.85 -19.40 16.13
CA ASP A 19 -1.30 -20.72 15.82
C ASP A 19 -1.66 -21.12 14.38
N PRO A 20 -0.67 -21.30 13.48
CA PRO A 20 -0.91 -21.65 12.08
C PRO A 20 -1.56 -23.02 11.90
N LEU A 21 -1.53 -23.87 12.93
CA LEU A 21 -2.18 -25.19 12.93
C LEU A 21 -3.56 -25.20 13.55
N PHE A 22 -4.02 -24.06 14.09
CA PHE A 22 -5.34 -23.90 14.71
C PHE A 22 -5.69 -24.98 15.74
N ARG A 23 -4.71 -25.39 16.57
CA ARG A 23 -4.87 -26.50 17.55
C ARG A 23 -5.89 -26.23 18.65
N ALA A 24 -6.20 -24.97 18.91
CA ALA A 24 -7.20 -24.57 19.89
C ALA A 24 -8.65 -24.86 19.43
N TRP A 25 -8.89 -25.15 18.16
CA TRP A 25 -10.22 -25.36 17.59
C TRP A 25 -10.50 -26.84 17.32
N ALA A 26 -11.77 -27.22 17.50
CA ALA A 26 -12.22 -28.58 17.23
C ALA A 26 -12.23 -28.87 15.71
N GLY A 27 -12.05 -30.14 15.35
CA GLY A 27 -12.12 -30.61 13.97
C GLY A 27 -11.15 -31.75 13.72
N GLU A 28 -11.62 -32.75 12.99
CA GLU A 28 -10.83 -33.93 12.66
C GLU A 28 -9.72 -33.62 11.64
N THR A 29 -9.95 -32.64 10.75
CA THR A 29 -9.02 -32.21 9.71
C THR A 29 -8.45 -30.84 9.99
N PHE A 30 -7.26 -30.54 9.44
CA PHE A 30 -6.69 -29.20 9.46
C PHE A 30 -7.66 -28.15 8.90
N THR A 31 -8.28 -28.44 7.76
CA THR A 31 -9.22 -27.51 7.10
C THR A 31 -10.42 -27.17 8.00
N ALA A 32 -10.95 -28.16 8.73
CA ALA A 32 -12.06 -27.93 9.65
C ALA A 32 -11.64 -27.02 10.82
N ARG A 33 -10.49 -27.29 11.44
CA ARG A 33 -9.92 -26.44 12.50
C ARG A 33 -9.62 -25.04 12.03
N ALA A 34 -8.95 -24.92 10.89
CA ALA A 34 -8.59 -23.61 10.31
C ALA A 34 -9.82 -22.76 10.01
N ARG A 35 -10.85 -23.35 9.43
CA ARG A 35 -12.12 -22.65 9.17
C ARG A 35 -12.79 -22.14 10.45
N GLN A 36 -12.86 -22.97 11.49
CA GLN A 36 -13.46 -22.56 12.77
C GLN A 36 -12.62 -21.49 13.45
N GLY A 37 -11.29 -21.65 13.46
CA GLY A 37 -10.37 -20.70 14.06
C GLY A 37 -10.39 -19.35 13.36
N ASP A 38 -10.31 -19.33 12.04
CA ASP A 38 -10.36 -18.10 11.24
C ASP A 38 -11.66 -17.33 11.51
N LEU A 39 -12.81 -18.01 11.47
CA LEU A 39 -14.10 -17.37 11.74
C LEU A 39 -14.19 -16.82 13.18
N ALA A 40 -13.71 -17.57 14.18
CA ALA A 40 -13.75 -17.13 15.57
C ALA A 40 -12.84 -15.93 15.83
N LEU A 41 -11.61 -15.94 15.27
CA LEU A 41 -10.65 -14.86 15.41
C LEU A 41 -11.15 -13.58 14.73
N ARG A 42 -11.68 -13.67 13.51
CA ARG A 42 -12.27 -12.52 12.81
C ARG A 42 -13.50 -11.96 13.53
N ALA A 43 -14.38 -12.82 14.02
CA ALA A 43 -15.56 -12.38 14.76
C ALA A 43 -15.18 -11.62 16.04
N ALA A 44 -14.16 -12.12 16.78
CA ALA A 44 -13.63 -11.44 17.96
C ALA A 44 -12.99 -10.09 17.62
N LEU A 45 -12.19 -10.04 16.55
CA LEU A 45 -11.56 -8.83 16.05
C LEU A 45 -12.61 -7.77 15.68
N ILE A 46 -13.61 -8.13 14.88
CA ILE A 46 -14.68 -7.24 14.44
C ILE A 46 -15.47 -6.71 15.65
N ALA A 47 -15.80 -7.58 16.61
CA ALA A 47 -16.52 -7.17 17.82
C ALA A 47 -15.71 -6.14 18.63
N LEU A 48 -14.40 -6.37 18.79
CA LEU A 48 -13.52 -5.45 19.51
C LEU A 48 -13.37 -4.11 18.77
N VAL A 49 -13.17 -4.14 17.45
CA VAL A 49 -13.07 -2.90 16.62
C VAL A 49 -14.36 -2.09 16.75
N LYS A 50 -15.53 -2.72 16.58
CA LYS A 50 -16.83 -2.04 16.72
C LYS A 50 -17.04 -1.45 18.12
N SER A 51 -16.63 -2.15 19.17
CA SER A 51 -16.75 -1.66 20.55
C SER A 51 -15.89 -0.43 20.83
N ARG A 52 -14.72 -0.33 20.18
CA ARG A 52 -13.79 0.81 20.36
C ARG A 52 -14.16 2.03 19.51
N THR A 53 -14.78 1.84 18.36
CA THR A 53 -15.03 2.95 17.42
C THR A 53 -16.42 3.55 17.52
N GLY A 54 -17.41 2.80 18.06
CA GLY A 54 -18.79 3.28 18.16
C GLY A 54 -19.33 3.76 16.79
N ARG A 55 -19.89 4.98 16.77
CA ARG A 55 -20.33 5.67 15.54
C ARG A 55 -19.30 6.73 15.15
N ALA A 56 -18.11 6.29 14.68
CA ALA A 56 -17.11 7.21 14.20
C ALA A 56 -17.66 8.05 13.02
N PRO A 57 -17.50 9.39 13.04
CA PRO A 57 -17.97 10.23 11.94
C PRO A 57 -17.15 9.98 10.68
N VAL A 58 -17.85 9.89 9.54
CA VAL A 58 -17.20 9.87 8.22
C VAL A 58 -16.92 11.31 7.80
N PRO A 59 -15.70 11.66 7.36
CA PRO A 59 -15.42 12.99 6.82
C PRO A 59 -16.39 13.34 5.68
N GLN A 60 -16.85 14.60 5.64
CA GLN A 60 -17.83 15.02 4.64
C GLN A 60 -17.29 14.90 3.21
N GLU A 61 -15.99 15.16 3.05
CA GLU A 61 -15.27 14.99 1.78
C GLU A 61 -15.34 13.55 1.27
N LEU A 62 -15.25 12.57 2.16
CA LEU A 62 -15.36 11.15 1.82
C LEU A 62 -16.81 10.73 1.58
N ALA A 63 -17.75 11.25 2.35
CA ALA A 63 -19.17 10.90 2.23
C ALA A 63 -19.75 11.25 0.84
N ASN A 64 -19.22 12.30 0.20
CA ASN A 64 -19.65 12.78 -1.12
C ASN A 64 -18.67 12.42 -2.25
N LEU A 65 -17.66 11.60 -1.97
CA LEU A 65 -16.58 11.32 -2.91
C LEU A 65 -17.01 10.28 -3.96
N ASP A 66 -16.93 10.65 -5.23
CA ASP A 66 -16.81 9.66 -6.30
C ASP A 66 -15.37 9.08 -6.29
N VAL A 67 -15.23 7.98 -5.57
CA VAL A 67 -13.92 7.31 -5.38
C VAL A 67 -13.27 6.94 -6.70
N LEU A 68 -14.05 6.53 -7.71
CA LEU A 68 -13.54 6.14 -9.01
C LEU A 68 -12.92 7.33 -9.77
N SER A 69 -13.63 8.44 -9.82
CA SER A 69 -13.19 9.68 -10.47
C SER A 69 -11.99 10.29 -9.73
N PHE A 70 -12.06 10.31 -8.40
CA PHE A 70 -10.97 10.75 -7.53
C PHE A 70 -9.69 9.95 -7.78
N ALA A 71 -9.77 8.61 -7.72
CA ALA A 71 -8.64 7.73 -7.95
C ALA A 71 -8.03 7.95 -9.34
N ARG A 72 -8.86 8.02 -10.40
CA ARG A 72 -8.39 8.33 -11.77
C ARG A 72 -7.63 9.65 -11.86
N THR A 73 -8.11 10.67 -11.17
CA THR A 73 -7.45 11.98 -11.13
C THR A 73 -6.09 11.88 -10.45
N LYS A 74 -6.02 11.22 -9.30
CA LYS A 74 -4.79 11.07 -8.51
C LYS A 74 -3.72 10.23 -9.21
N VAL A 75 -4.07 9.05 -9.68
CA VAL A 75 -3.08 8.12 -10.27
C VAL A 75 -2.83 8.34 -11.76
N GLY A 76 -3.69 9.09 -12.44
CA GLY A 76 -3.59 9.32 -13.90
C GLY A 76 -2.25 9.87 -14.37
N PRO A 77 -1.66 10.90 -13.75
CA PRO A 77 -0.33 11.40 -14.11
C PRO A 77 0.76 10.34 -14.03
N MET A 78 0.73 9.51 -12.97
CA MET A 78 1.67 8.42 -12.73
C MET A 78 1.55 7.33 -13.81
N VAL A 79 0.33 6.90 -14.13
CA VAL A 79 0.06 5.92 -15.19
C VAL A 79 0.56 6.42 -16.56
N ARG A 80 0.23 7.68 -16.91
CA ARG A 80 0.72 8.28 -18.16
C ARG A 80 2.24 8.40 -18.22
N GLY A 81 2.86 8.59 -17.07
CA GLY A 81 4.32 8.71 -16.98
C GLY A 81 5.07 7.39 -17.13
N PHE A 82 4.55 6.31 -16.58
CA PHE A 82 5.19 5.00 -16.57
C PHE A 82 4.87 4.13 -17.78
N PHE A 83 3.63 4.14 -18.26
CA PHE A 83 3.13 3.16 -19.21
C PHE A 83 3.03 3.70 -20.64
N PRO A 84 3.27 2.86 -21.66
CA PRO A 84 2.98 3.22 -23.04
C PRO A 84 1.46 3.43 -23.23
N LYS A 85 1.08 4.29 -24.18
CA LYS A 85 -0.32 4.69 -24.42
C LYS A 85 -1.28 3.51 -24.54
N ALA A 86 -0.85 2.41 -25.18
CA ALA A 86 -1.68 1.22 -25.38
C ALA A 86 -2.02 0.47 -24.08
N GLU A 87 -1.23 0.65 -23.00
CA GLU A 87 -1.44 -0.03 -21.72
C GLU A 87 -2.15 0.87 -20.68
N GLN A 88 -2.14 2.19 -20.89
CA GLN A 88 -2.58 3.16 -19.89
C GLN A 88 -4.03 2.96 -19.44
N GLN A 89 -4.95 2.67 -20.37
CA GLN A 89 -6.36 2.50 -20.03
C GLN A 89 -6.57 1.30 -19.10
N SER A 90 -6.02 0.13 -19.45
CA SER A 90 -6.14 -1.08 -18.62
C SER A 90 -5.55 -0.88 -17.22
N VAL A 91 -4.38 -0.23 -17.12
CA VAL A 91 -3.75 0.06 -15.83
C VAL A 91 -4.57 1.06 -15.02
N LEU A 92 -5.07 2.12 -15.65
CA LEU A 92 -5.89 3.13 -14.98
C LEU A 92 -7.22 2.56 -14.48
N ASP A 93 -7.84 1.65 -15.25
CA ASP A 93 -9.10 1.01 -14.87
C ASP A 93 -8.95 0.10 -13.64
N VAL A 94 -7.82 -0.58 -13.52
CA VAL A 94 -7.51 -1.38 -12.32
C VAL A 94 -7.26 -0.47 -11.13
N LEU A 95 -6.35 0.49 -11.25
CA LEU A 95 -6.00 1.39 -10.15
C LEU A 95 -7.23 2.17 -9.66
N ALA A 96 -8.07 2.67 -10.56
CA ALA A 96 -9.26 3.42 -10.17
C ALA A 96 -10.24 2.61 -9.30
N ARG A 97 -10.28 1.29 -9.49
CA ARG A 97 -11.12 0.35 -8.72
C ARG A 97 -10.42 -0.25 -7.51
N SER A 98 -9.14 0.03 -7.32
CA SER A 98 -8.34 -0.57 -6.27
C SER A 98 -8.53 0.07 -4.90
N PHE A 99 -9.12 1.27 -4.82
CA PHE A 99 -9.18 1.99 -3.56
C PHE A 99 -10.42 1.65 -2.73
N VAL A 100 -10.17 1.28 -1.48
CA VAL A 100 -11.19 1.03 -0.46
C VAL A 100 -10.88 1.91 0.75
N PHE A 101 -11.70 2.93 0.98
CA PHE A 101 -11.62 3.72 2.20
C PHE A 101 -12.21 2.93 3.38
N LEU A 102 -11.45 2.83 4.47
CA LEU A 102 -11.88 2.18 5.69
C LEU A 102 -12.83 3.10 6.47
N THR A 103 -14.12 2.81 6.39
CA THR A 103 -15.21 3.56 7.02
C THR A 103 -16.02 2.64 7.94
N PRO A 104 -16.93 3.16 8.77
CA PRO A 104 -17.86 2.31 9.54
C PRO A 104 -18.68 1.35 8.67
N ALA A 105 -18.94 1.70 7.41
CA ALA A 105 -19.69 0.84 6.47
C ALA A 105 -18.81 -0.23 5.81
N THR A 106 -17.52 0.03 5.60
CA THR A 106 -16.63 -0.86 4.85
C THR A 106 -15.76 -1.74 5.73
N ILE A 107 -15.51 -1.37 6.99
CA ILE A 107 -14.54 -2.09 7.84
C ILE A 107 -14.91 -3.56 8.06
N GLU A 108 -16.16 -3.87 8.40
CA GLU A 108 -16.57 -5.25 8.65
C GLU A 108 -16.46 -6.15 7.41
N PRO A 109 -17.00 -5.79 6.23
CA PRO A 109 -16.76 -6.53 4.99
C PRO A 109 -15.27 -6.72 4.69
N VAL A 110 -14.46 -5.67 4.87
CA VAL A 110 -13.02 -5.72 4.63
C VAL A 110 -12.33 -6.73 5.55
N LEU A 111 -12.62 -6.71 6.86
CA LEU A 111 -12.03 -7.64 7.82
C LEU A 111 -12.45 -9.09 7.55
N ASN A 112 -13.67 -9.32 7.08
CA ASN A 112 -14.15 -10.65 6.72
C ASN A 112 -13.52 -11.19 5.43
N GLN A 113 -13.21 -10.31 4.47
CA GLN A 113 -12.74 -10.69 3.13
C GLN A 113 -11.23 -10.64 2.97
N SER A 114 -10.49 -10.02 3.91
CA SER A 114 -9.03 -9.96 3.85
C SER A 114 -8.44 -11.39 3.83
N PRO A 115 -7.45 -11.69 2.97
CA PRO A 115 -7.00 -13.08 2.76
C PRO A 115 -6.28 -13.65 3.99
N PHE A 116 -5.64 -12.80 4.81
CA PHE A 116 -4.85 -13.24 5.96
C PHE A 116 -5.33 -12.56 7.25
N LEU A 117 -5.26 -13.31 8.36
CA LEU A 117 -5.60 -12.80 9.70
C LEU A 117 -4.70 -11.63 10.13
N MET A 118 -3.41 -11.67 9.79
CA MET A 118 -2.48 -10.57 10.06
C MET A 118 -2.87 -9.30 9.28
N THR A 119 -3.29 -9.45 8.01
CA THR A 119 -3.82 -8.32 7.22
C THR A 119 -5.08 -7.74 7.88
N ALA A 120 -6.01 -8.58 8.33
CA ALA A 120 -7.20 -8.12 9.04
C ALA A 120 -6.84 -7.34 10.32
N TRP A 121 -5.86 -7.81 11.07
CA TRP A 121 -5.36 -7.15 12.28
C TRP A 121 -4.74 -5.78 11.98
N ASN A 122 -3.88 -5.70 10.95
CA ASN A 122 -3.28 -4.43 10.50
C ASN A 122 -4.33 -3.43 10.02
N LEU A 123 -5.31 -3.88 9.23
CA LEU A 123 -6.42 -3.03 8.76
C LEU A 123 -7.30 -2.54 9.91
N SER A 124 -7.46 -3.36 10.96
CA SER A 124 -8.15 -2.95 12.19
C SER A 124 -7.42 -1.82 12.89
N ASN A 125 -6.09 -1.90 13.04
CA ASN A 125 -5.30 -0.84 13.64
C ASN A 125 -5.31 0.44 12.79
N LEU A 126 -5.20 0.32 11.47
CA LEU A 126 -5.33 1.45 10.54
C LEU A 126 -6.70 2.16 10.70
N TYR A 127 -7.78 1.40 10.80
CA TYR A 127 -9.12 1.96 11.02
C TYR A 127 -9.27 2.58 12.41
N LEU A 128 -8.82 1.90 13.48
CA LEU A 128 -8.83 2.42 14.86
C LEU A 128 -8.07 3.74 14.97
N ALA A 129 -6.88 3.82 14.38
CA ALA A 129 -6.08 5.05 14.32
C ALA A 129 -6.85 6.19 13.64
N SER A 130 -7.53 5.92 12.53
CA SER A 130 -8.32 6.93 11.80
C SER A 130 -9.49 7.49 12.62
N CYS A 131 -10.02 6.67 13.53
CA CYS A 131 -11.08 7.04 14.46
C CYS A 131 -10.57 7.72 15.74
N GLY A 132 -9.25 7.82 15.95
CA GLY A 132 -8.65 8.28 17.20
C GLY A 132 -8.88 7.33 18.37
N SER A 133 -9.14 6.05 18.09
CA SER A 133 -9.41 5.02 19.09
C SER A 133 -8.12 4.30 19.50
N LYS A 134 -8.13 3.66 20.69
CA LYS A 134 -7.00 2.85 21.17
C LYS A 134 -6.70 1.70 20.20
N LEU A 135 -5.45 1.58 19.78
CA LEU A 135 -4.99 0.48 18.92
C LEU A 135 -5.11 -0.88 19.63
N LEU A 136 -5.07 -1.96 18.86
CA LEU A 136 -5.12 -3.32 19.40
C LEU A 136 -3.88 -3.64 20.25
N SER A 137 -2.73 -3.12 19.87
CA SER A 137 -1.46 -3.20 20.61
C SER A 137 -0.78 -1.84 20.62
N GLU A 138 0.03 -1.57 21.64
CA GLU A 138 0.91 -0.40 21.69
C GLU A 138 2.06 -0.49 20.69
N ASP A 139 2.47 -1.73 20.35
CA ASP A 139 3.50 -2.03 19.34
C ASP A 139 2.93 -2.14 17.92
N ALA A 140 1.63 -1.85 17.71
CA ALA A 140 1.03 -1.92 16.38
C ALA A 140 1.70 -0.90 15.45
N PRO A 141 2.05 -1.29 14.20
CA PRO A 141 2.68 -0.37 13.27
C PRO A 141 1.73 0.80 12.94
N THR A 142 2.29 2.00 12.92
CA THR A 142 1.55 3.19 12.50
C THR A 142 1.46 3.18 10.97
N LEU A 143 0.33 2.72 10.45
CA LEU A 143 0.05 2.66 9.03
C LEU A 143 -0.91 3.80 8.64
N VAL A 144 -0.76 4.33 7.45
CA VAL A 144 -1.66 5.33 6.85
C VAL A 144 -2.44 4.75 5.66
N GLY A 145 -1.97 3.66 5.12
CA GLY A 145 -2.56 2.82 4.09
C GLY A 145 -1.99 1.41 4.14
N LEU A 146 -2.56 0.53 3.36
CA LEU A 146 -2.05 -0.83 3.14
C LEU A 146 -2.48 -1.30 1.76
N SER A 147 -1.55 -1.78 0.97
CA SER A 147 -1.84 -2.37 -0.34
C SER A 147 -1.66 -3.88 -0.33
N GLU A 148 -2.61 -4.58 -0.92
CA GLU A 148 -2.59 -6.03 -1.06
C GLU A 148 -3.01 -6.42 -2.46
N GLU A 149 -2.13 -7.09 -3.20
CA GLU A 149 -2.29 -7.43 -4.61
C GLU A 149 -2.75 -6.25 -5.49
N THR A 150 -4.07 -6.08 -5.64
CA THR A 150 -4.71 -5.02 -6.44
C THR A 150 -5.61 -4.11 -5.63
N THR A 151 -5.62 -4.23 -4.31
CA THR A 151 -6.46 -3.42 -3.41
C THR A 151 -5.61 -2.51 -2.55
N CYS A 152 -5.96 -1.23 -2.51
CA CYS A 152 -5.38 -0.22 -1.63
C CYS A 152 -6.41 0.12 -0.56
N TYR A 153 -6.11 -0.20 0.67
CA TYR A 153 -6.90 0.23 1.82
C TYR A 153 -6.37 1.56 2.33
N VAL A 154 -7.24 2.56 2.35
CA VAL A 154 -6.87 3.93 2.71
C VAL A 154 -7.65 4.36 3.96
N SER A 155 -6.92 4.97 4.89
CA SER A 155 -7.50 5.53 6.11
C SER A 155 -8.44 6.70 5.82
N MET A 156 -9.52 6.86 6.59
CA MET A 156 -10.33 8.08 6.58
C MET A 156 -9.51 9.33 6.96
N ALA A 157 -8.39 9.14 7.65
CA ALA A 157 -7.48 10.24 8.01
C ALA A 157 -6.83 10.90 6.77
N TYR A 158 -6.91 10.29 5.59
CA TYR A 158 -6.43 10.88 4.34
C TYR A 158 -6.97 12.31 4.10
N PHE A 159 -8.20 12.58 4.53
CA PHE A 159 -8.83 13.90 4.35
C PHE A 159 -8.52 14.89 5.49
N LYS A 160 -7.76 14.46 6.51
CA LYS A 160 -7.27 15.37 7.55
C LYS A 160 -6.00 16.08 7.07
N PRO A 161 -5.71 17.30 7.56
CA PRO A 161 -4.44 17.96 7.28
C PRO A 161 -3.27 17.04 7.64
N SER A 162 -2.42 16.80 6.67
CA SER A 162 -1.20 16.00 6.78
C SER A 162 -0.01 16.82 6.26
N GLY A 163 1.15 16.21 6.11
CA GLY A 163 2.30 16.87 5.50
C GLY A 163 2.00 17.39 4.09
N GLN A 164 2.62 18.51 3.74
CA GLN A 164 2.40 19.15 2.42
C GLN A 164 2.67 18.20 1.24
N PHE A 165 3.55 17.22 1.44
CA PHE A 165 4.01 16.29 0.42
C PHE A 165 3.42 14.89 0.56
N ASP A 166 2.53 14.66 1.53
CA ASP A 166 1.90 13.36 1.74
C ASP A 166 0.74 13.14 0.75
N ASP A 167 0.70 11.96 0.15
CA ASP A 167 -0.41 11.47 -0.67
C ASP A 167 -0.49 9.94 -0.63
N PHE A 168 -1.09 9.41 0.43
CA PHE A 168 -1.18 7.98 0.68
C PHE A 168 -1.89 7.20 -0.45
N VAL A 169 -2.77 7.86 -1.21
CA VAL A 169 -3.42 7.24 -2.37
C VAL A 169 -2.40 6.96 -3.47
N VAL A 170 -1.50 7.89 -3.75
CA VAL A 170 -0.42 7.71 -4.73
C VAL A 170 0.61 6.71 -4.21
N HIS A 171 0.94 6.75 -2.92
CA HIS A 171 1.85 5.81 -2.27
C HIS A 171 1.35 4.37 -2.44
N GLU A 172 0.14 4.08 -1.98
CA GLU A 172 -0.44 2.74 -2.05
C GLU A 172 -0.66 2.27 -3.51
N ALA A 173 -1.02 3.18 -4.42
CA ALA A 173 -1.11 2.86 -5.83
C ALA A 173 0.25 2.44 -6.42
N ALA A 174 1.34 3.02 -5.95
CA ALA A 174 2.68 2.64 -6.40
C ALA A 174 3.03 1.20 -6.02
N HIS A 175 2.56 0.71 -4.87
CA HIS A 175 2.74 -0.68 -4.48
C HIS A 175 2.00 -1.67 -5.39
N ILE A 176 0.83 -1.31 -5.94
CA ILE A 176 0.13 -2.17 -6.91
C ILE A 176 1.00 -2.45 -8.14
N PHE A 177 1.84 -1.52 -8.58
CA PHE A 177 2.66 -1.74 -9.77
C PHE A 177 3.61 -2.93 -9.65
N HIS A 178 4.12 -3.24 -8.49
CA HIS A 178 5.00 -4.39 -8.26
C HIS A 178 4.31 -5.59 -7.58
N ASN A 179 3.03 -5.44 -7.18
CA ASN A 179 2.22 -6.50 -6.58
C ASN A 179 1.22 -7.11 -7.58
N CYS A 180 0.86 -6.39 -8.64
CA CYS A 180 -0.10 -6.87 -9.64
C CYS A 180 0.60 -7.48 -10.86
N LYS A 181 0.25 -8.72 -11.19
CA LYS A 181 0.72 -9.37 -12.41
C LYS A 181 0.01 -8.82 -13.64
N ARG A 182 0.74 -8.58 -14.71
CA ARG A 182 0.23 -8.05 -15.98
C ARG A 182 -0.95 -8.87 -16.54
N GLN A 183 -0.85 -10.20 -16.44
CA GLN A 183 -1.90 -11.11 -16.92
C GLN A 183 -3.24 -10.92 -16.21
N LYS A 184 -3.24 -10.53 -14.92
CA LYS A 184 -4.48 -10.26 -14.16
C LYS A 184 -5.33 -9.13 -14.74
N ILE A 185 -4.72 -8.24 -15.52
CA ILE A 185 -5.39 -7.10 -16.16
C ILE A 185 -5.39 -7.17 -17.68
N GLY A 186 -5.17 -8.35 -18.24
CA GLY A 186 -5.23 -8.58 -19.67
C GLY A 186 -4.03 -8.03 -20.46
N LEU A 187 -2.93 -7.65 -19.78
CA LEU A 187 -1.71 -7.21 -20.45
C LEU A 187 -0.77 -8.39 -20.75
N PRO A 188 -0.05 -8.36 -21.87
CA PRO A 188 0.91 -9.41 -22.19
C PRO A 188 2.04 -9.45 -21.17
N ALA A 189 2.37 -10.65 -20.70
CA ALA A 189 3.46 -10.91 -19.79
C ALA A 189 4.57 -11.71 -20.46
N THR A 190 5.80 -11.50 -20.04
CA THR A 190 6.98 -12.28 -20.41
C THR A 190 7.78 -12.60 -19.16
N ARG A 191 8.76 -13.52 -19.24
CA ARG A 191 9.66 -13.82 -18.11
C ARG A 191 10.39 -12.58 -17.54
N ARG A 192 10.50 -11.48 -18.31
CA ARG A 192 11.13 -10.22 -17.90
C ARG A 192 10.13 -9.10 -17.61
N ARG A 193 8.83 -9.37 -17.75
CA ARG A 193 7.74 -8.41 -17.53
C ARG A 193 6.52 -9.17 -16.99
N GLU A 194 6.67 -9.73 -15.80
CA GLU A 194 5.61 -10.45 -15.12
C GLU A 194 4.66 -9.50 -14.38
N TRP A 195 5.23 -8.50 -13.73
CA TRP A 195 4.53 -7.48 -12.95
C TRP A 195 4.21 -6.26 -13.81
N LEU A 196 3.33 -5.39 -13.35
CA LEU A 196 3.07 -4.12 -14.04
C LEU A 196 4.37 -3.33 -14.19
N LEU A 197 5.14 -3.19 -13.11
CA LEU A 197 6.50 -2.65 -13.11
C LEU A 197 7.42 -3.57 -12.29
N ASP A 198 8.59 -3.88 -12.83
CA ASP A 198 9.61 -4.70 -12.16
C ASP A 198 10.47 -3.79 -11.26
N ILE A 199 10.04 -3.61 -10.00
CA ILE A 199 10.74 -2.82 -9.00
C ILE A 199 11.63 -3.74 -8.16
N ASP A 200 12.87 -3.31 -7.88
CA ASP A 200 13.77 -4.01 -6.97
C ASP A 200 13.14 -4.12 -5.57
N PHE A 201 13.20 -5.30 -4.96
CA PHE A 201 12.55 -5.56 -3.68
C PHE A 201 13.00 -4.58 -2.59
N GLY A 202 14.31 -4.31 -2.50
CA GLY A 202 14.87 -3.36 -1.53
C GLY A 202 14.52 -1.89 -1.80
N LYS A 203 13.92 -1.60 -2.97
CA LYS A 203 13.58 -0.21 -3.36
C LYS A 203 12.07 0.05 -3.45
N ARG A 204 11.23 -0.88 -3.01
CA ARG A 204 9.77 -0.75 -3.14
C ARG A 204 9.24 0.45 -2.37
N GLU A 205 9.70 0.65 -1.14
CA GLU A 205 9.33 1.82 -0.35
C GLU A 205 9.90 3.11 -0.94
N THR A 206 11.20 3.12 -1.30
CA THR A 206 11.81 4.27 -1.98
C THR A 206 11.04 4.66 -3.23
N PHE A 207 10.57 3.68 -4.01
CA PHE A 207 9.75 3.90 -5.19
C PHE A 207 8.40 4.52 -4.84
N ALA A 208 7.69 3.98 -3.84
CA ALA A 208 6.37 4.46 -3.43
C ALA A 208 6.45 5.90 -2.89
N TYR A 209 7.38 6.18 -1.97
CA TYR A 209 7.60 7.54 -1.46
C TYR A 209 8.08 8.53 -2.54
N ALA A 210 8.93 8.10 -3.46
CA ALA A 210 9.32 8.97 -4.58
C ALA A 210 8.15 9.29 -5.50
N CYS A 211 7.24 8.34 -5.75
CA CYS A 211 6.01 8.57 -6.50
C CYS A 211 5.08 9.55 -5.77
N GLU A 212 4.86 9.34 -4.49
CA GLU A 212 4.04 10.18 -3.62
C GLU A 212 4.51 11.64 -3.66
N VAL A 213 5.75 11.88 -3.25
CA VAL A 213 6.32 13.22 -3.19
C VAL A 213 6.40 13.89 -4.56
N TYR A 214 6.81 13.15 -5.59
CA TYR A 214 6.86 13.70 -6.95
C TYR A 214 5.47 14.08 -7.48
N SER A 215 4.43 13.30 -7.17
CA SER A 215 3.04 13.65 -7.49
C SER A 215 2.65 14.98 -6.86
N ARG A 216 2.95 15.17 -5.56
CA ARG A 216 2.67 16.42 -4.84
C ARG A 216 3.45 17.59 -5.38
N ILE A 217 4.73 17.39 -5.73
CA ILE A 217 5.53 18.44 -6.39
C ILE A 217 4.89 18.87 -7.72
N LEU A 218 4.34 17.93 -8.51
CA LEU A 218 3.66 18.24 -9.75
C LEU A 218 2.33 18.98 -9.55
N GLU A 219 1.56 18.61 -8.52
CA GLU A 219 0.31 19.30 -8.17
C GLU A 219 0.55 20.73 -7.69
N LEU A 220 1.56 20.93 -6.83
CA LEU A 220 1.85 22.23 -6.21
C LEU A 220 2.71 23.15 -7.11
N GLY A 221 3.54 22.56 -7.98
CA GLY A 221 4.50 23.29 -8.80
C GLY A 221 4.12 23.31 -10.30
N ARG A 222 3.52 24.38 -10.77
CA ARG A 222 3.16 24.53 -12.20
C ARG A 222 4.37 24.73 -13.11
N SER A 223 5.46 25.33 -12.62
CA SER A 223 6.68 25.59 -13.36
C SER A 223 7.85 24.72 -12.86
N THR A 224 8.86 24.52 -13.69
CA THR A 224 10.09 23.81 -13.29
C THR A 224 10.84 24.53 -12.16
N SER A 225 10.82 25.87 -12.15
CA SER A 225 11.40 26.67 -11.06
C SER A 225 10.70 26.38 -9.73
N THR A 226 9.37 26.46 -9.69
CA THR A 226 8.59 26.16 -8.48
C THR A 226 8.80 24.73 -8.00
N ARG A 227 8.91 23.75 -8.91
CA ARG A 227 9.21 22.35 -8.53
C ARG A 227 10.58 22.20 -7.88
N ARG A 228 11.60 22.92 -8.36
CA ARG A 228 12.93 22.94 -7.73
C ARG A 228 12.92 23.60 -6.36
N GLU A 229 12.16 24.67 -6.19
CA GLU A 229 11.97 25.33 -4.89
C GLU A 229 11.30 24.39 -3.87
N LEU A 230 10.25 23.68 -4.30
CA LEU A 230 9.59 22.66 -3.47
C LEU A 230 10.55 21.54 -3.07
N LEU A 231 11.33 21.02 -4.01
CA LEU A 231 12.37 20.03 -3.74
C LEU A 231 13.41 20.54 -2.74
N SER A 232 13.86 21.79 -2.89
CA SER A 232 14.83 22.40 -1.94
C SER A 232 14.27 22.49 -0.52
N ARG A 233 12.95 22.68 -0.35
CA ARG A 233 12.31 22.65 0.98
C ARG A 233 12.33 21.23 1.58
N ILE A 234 12.09 20.21 0.77
CA ILE A 234 12.18 18.80 1.19
C ILE A 234 13.61 18.47 1.64
N GLU A 235 14.62 18.88 0.86
CA GLU A 235 16.03 18.64 1.17
C GLU A 235 16.47 19.28 2.49
N LYS A 236 15.96 20.48 2.82
CA LYS A 236 16.28 21.20 4.05
C LYS A 236 15.63 20.59 5.30
N ASN A 237 14.46 19.98 5.13
CA ASN A 237 13.65 19.44 6.22
C ASN A 237 13.45 17.93 6.04
N LEU A 238 14.47 17.23 5.56
CA LEU A 238 14.38 15.82 5.25
C LEU A 238 14.17 15.00 6.52
N ALA A 239 12.90 14.65 6.78
CA ALA A 239 12.54 13.53 7.63
C ALA A 239 12.37 12.32 6.71
N LEU A 240 13.13 11.25 6.96
CA LEU A 240 12.91 10.01 6.21
C LEU A 240 11.55 9.43 6.58
N PRO A 241 10.74 9.09 5.59
CA PRO A 241 9.39 8.58 5.86
C PRO A 241 9.42 7.14 6.41
N ASP A 242 10.52 6.40 6.20
CA ASP A 242 10.66 4.98 6.55
C ASP A 242 12.15 4.64 6.69
N ASP A 243 12.50 3.75 7.62
CA ASP A 243 13.87 3.29 7.88
C ASP A 243 14.46 2.45 6.74
N ARG A 244 13.60 1.90 5.88
CA ARG A 244 13.98 1.19 4.65
C ARG A 244 14.40 2.12 3.50
N VAL A 245 14.22 3.43 3.65
CA VAL A 245 14.54 4.45 2.63
C VAL A 245 15.89 5.06 2.91
N VAL A 246 16.82 4.97 1.96
CA VAL A 246 18.15 5.59 2.04
C VAL A 246 18.09 7.05 1.59
N ALA A 247 18.35 7.98 2.51
CA ALA A 247 18.22 9.44 2.30
C ALA A 247 18.87 9.95 1.02
N GLY A 248 20.15 9.62 0.83
CA GLY A 248 20.91 10.10 -0.33
C GLY A 248 20.36 9.57 -1.66
N GLU A 249 19.95 8.31 -1.71
CA GLU A 249 19.36 7.70 -2.91
C GLU A 249 18.01 8.34 -3.21
N TYR A 250 17.15 8.46 -2.21
CA TYR A 250 15.81 9.04 -2.33
C TYR A 250 15.84 10.48 -2.88
N ILE A 251 16.69 11.34 -2.31
CA ILE A 251 16.86 12.72 -2.78
C ILE A 251 17.43 12.77 -4.21
N ASN A 252 18.39 11.92 -4.56
CA ASN A 252 18.93 11.88 -5.91
C ASN A 252 17.86 11.45 -6.94
N ILE A 253 16.97 10.53 -6.59
CA ILE A 253 15.83 10.12 -7.42
C ILE A 253 14.90 11.32 -7.64
N LEU A 254 14.53 12.06 -6.58
CA LEU A 254 13.66 13.24 -6.68
C LEU A 254 14.31 14.36 -7.50
N ARG A 255 15.63 14.62 -7.36
CA ARG A 255 16.38 15.60 -8.19
C ARG A 255 16.31 15.22 -9.66
N ALA A 256 16.57 13.97 -9.98
CA ALA A 256 16.48 13.47 -11.35
C ALA A 256 15.05 13.62 -11.90
N ALA A 257 14.05 13.27 -11.11
CA ALA A 257 12.64 13.36 -11.50
C ALA A 257 12.20 14.81 -11.78
N VAL A 258 12.52 15.74 -10.87
CA VAL A 258 12.14 17.16 -10.99
C VAL A 258 12.83 17.83 -12.19
N SER A 259 14.03 17.39 -12.54
CA SER A 259 14.81 17.97 -13.64
C SER A 259 14.44 17.40 -15.02
N ALA A 260 13.80 16.24 -15.07
CA ALA A 260 13.50 15.53 -16.31
C ALA A 260 12.18 16.01 -16.94
N ARG A 261 12.06 15.84 -18.26
CA ARG A 261 10.79 16.03 -18.99
C ARG A 261 9.71 15.06 -18.53
N ASN A 262 10.11 13.82 -18.18
CA ASN A 262 9.24 12.81 -17.60
C ASN A 262 9.93 12.21 -16.36
N GLY A 263 9.69 12.80 -15.21
CA GLY A 263 10.29 12.36 -13.95
C GLY A 263 9.83 10.99 -13.47
N TRP A 264 8.62 10.55 -13.85
CA TRP A 264 8.16 9.20 -13.54
C TRP A 264 9.11 8.13 -14.12
N LYS A 265 9.62 8.35 -15.34
CA LYS A 265 10.62 7.45 -15.94
C LYS A 265 11.95 7.45 -15.21
N GLU A 266 12.38 8.58 -14.66
CA GLU A 266 13.60 8.65 -13.85
C GLU A 266 13.41 7.91 -12.51
N ILE A 267 12.26 8.04 -11.85
CA ILE A 267 11.92 7.25 -10.65
C ILE A 267 12.01 5.76 -10.98
N LEU A 268 11.31 5.31 -12.02
CA LEU A 268 11.32 3.91 -12.43
C LEU A 268 12.72 3.41 -12.75
N LYS A 269 13.50 4.15 -13.50
CA LYS A 269 14.86 3.80 -13.90
C LYS A 269 15.79 3.54 -12.70
N ASN A 270 15.65 4.35 -11.63
CA ASN A 270 16.47 4.25 -10.42
C ASN A 270 15.98 3.15 -9.45
N CYS A 271 14.70 2.76 -9.54
CA CYS A 271 14.11 1.74 -8.68
C CYS A 271 13.92 0.37 -9.36
N LYS A 272 14.13 0.31 -10.67
CA LYS A 272 13.94 -0.91 -11.46
C LYS A 272 14.93 -2.00 -11.09
N LEU A 273 14.46 -3.26 -11.09
CA LEU A 273 15.29 -4.44 -10.97
C LEU A 273 16.36 -4.48 -12.07
N VAL A 274 17.65 -4.49 -11.69
CA VAL A 274 18.75 -4.58 -12.63
C VAL A 274 19.05 -6.05 -12.91
N HIS A 275 18.59 -6.56 -14.03
CA HIS A 275 19.00 -7.89 -14.51
C HIS A 275 20.47 -7.85 -14.92
N ARG A 276 21.37 -8.32 -14.03
CA ARG A 276 22.78 -8.53 -14.41
C ARG A 276 22.80 -9.50 -15.60
N ARG A 277 23.24 -9.05 -16.76
CA ARG A 277 23.60 -9.93 -17.87
C ARG A 277 24.65 -10.92 -17.34
N ARG A 278 24.34 -12.22 -17.33
CA ARG A 278 25.37 -13.24 -17.14
C ARG A 278 26.42 -12.99 -18.24
N ALA A 279 27.62 -12.63 -17.84
CA ALA A 279 28.77 -12.62 -18.73
C ALA A 279 28.91 -14.06 -19.22
N THR A 280 28.63 -14.29 -20.50
CA THR A 280 29.00 -15.53 -21.19
C THR A 280 30.53 -15.53 -21.24
N SER A 281 31.16 -16.28 -20.34
CA SER A 281 32.57 -16.59 -20.46
C SER A 281 32.75 -17.44 -21.69
N THR A 282 33.11 -16.83 -22.80
CA THR A 282 33.67 -17.54 -23.95
C THR A 282 35.09 -17.97 -23.56
N ASN A 283 35.20 -19.16 -22.96
CA ASN A 283 36.45 -19.90 -23.00
C ASN A 283 36.70 -20.29 -24.45
N ARG A 284 37.49 -19.50 -25.16
CA ARG A 284 38.21 -19.98 -26.31
C ARG A 284 39.43 -20.75 -25.78
N THR A 285 39.32 -22.06 -25.79
CA THR A 285 40.48 -22.94 -25.78
C THR A 285 41.13 -22.92 -27.17
N THR A 286 42.31 -22.42 -27.24
CA THR A 286 43.29 -22.68 -28.30
C THR A 286 44.01 -23.97 -28.00
#